data_e8ce7d822bea2d458bdd398a9dc4cdb9
#
_entry.id   e8ce7d822bea2d458bdd398a9dc4cdb9
#
_cell.length_a   1.000
_cell.length_b   1.000
_cell.length_c   1.000
_cell.angle_alpha   90.00
_cell.angle_beta   90.00
_cell.angle_gamma   90.00
#
_symmetry.space_group_name_H-M   'P 1'
#
loop_
_entity.id
_entity.type
_entity.pdbx_description
1 polymer ?
#
loop_
_entity_poly.entity_id
_entity_poly.type
_entity_poly.pdbx_seq_one_letter_code
_entity_poly.pdbx_strand_id
1 'polypeptide(L)'
;TAGRGLIHAEVSSPDFKRTGGPLEILQLWVNLPARAKLTEPRYVGLQEPEIPVVALPGGGRLQAVSGKWLGTAGAVTSPAGVALA
;
A
#
# COMPACT_ATOMS: atom_id res chain seq x y z
N THR A 1 6.45 1.65 -5.60
CA THR A 1 7.89 1.28 -5.67
C THR A 1 8.63 2.30 -6.51
N ALA A 2 9.55 3.05 -5.90
CA ALA A 2 10.31 4.07 -6.62
C ALA A 2 11.36 3.48 -7.58
N GLY A 3 11.98 2.35 -7.18
CA GLY A 3 13.00 1.72 -8.02
C GLY A 3 14.07 2.71 -8.49
N ARG A 4 14.31 2.76 -9.79
CA ARG A 4 15.27 3.69 -10.41
C ARG A 4 14.80 5.14 -10.48
N GLY A 5 13.67 5.46 -9.92
CA GLY A 5 13.12 6.81 -9.80
C GLY A 5 11.69 6.93 -10.27
N LEU A 6 10.88 7.67 -9.51
CA LEU A 6 9.48 7.94 -9.79
C LEU A 6 9.14 9.36 -9.32
N ILE A 7 8.56 10.16 -10.20
CA ILE A 7 7.94 11.44 -9.80
C ILE A 7 6.46 11.18 -9.55
N HIS A 8 5.96 11.57 -8.40
CA HIS A 8 4.56 11.40 -8.02
C HIS A 8 4.10 12.57 -7.15
N ALA A 9 2.81 12.65 -6.94
CA ALA A 9 2.20 13.57 -5.99
C ALA A 9 1.16 12.85 -5.15
N GLU A 10 1.13 13.17 -3.86
CA GLU A 10 0.12 12.72 -2.92
C GLU A 10 -0.85 13.86 -2.69
N VAL A 11 -2.08 13.69 -3.14
CA VAL A 11 -3.09 14.75 -3.07
C VAL A 11 -4.37 14.23 -2.42
N SER A 12 -4.99 15.08 -1.61
CA SER A 12 -6.30 14.79 -1.02
C SER A 12 -7.38 14.69 -2.09
N SER A 13 -8.45 13.98 -1.79
CA SER A 13 -9.61 13.88 -2.68
C SER A 13 -10.21 15.27 -2.98
N PRO A 14 -10.89 15.44 -4.11
CA PRO A 14 -11.59 16.70 -4.41
C PRO A 14 -12.59 17.08 -3.32
N ASP A 15 -13.31 16.11 -2.76
CA ASP A 15 -14.26 16.37 -1.68
C ASP A 15 -13.58 16.88 -0.42
N PHE A 16 -12.48 16.24 -0.01
CA PHE A 16 -11.71 16.72 1.15
C PHE A 16 -11.16 18.13 0.93
N LYS A 17 -10.68 18.44 -0.27
CA LYS A 17 -10.21 19.79 -0.60
C LYS A 17 -11.34 20.84 -0.51
N ARG A 18 -12.57 20.45 -0.79
CA ARG A 18 -13.75 21.34 -0.75
C ARG A 18 -14.27 21.52 0.68
N THR A 19 -14.33 20.46 1.47
CA THR A 19 -14.97 20.46 2.79
C THR A 19 -13.99 20.64 3.95
N GLY A 20 -12.72 20.28 3.75
CA GLY A 20 -11.75 20.19 4.83
C GLY A 20 -12.08 19.07 5.82
N GLY A 21 -11.46 19.12 7.00
CA GLY A 21 -11.71 18.19 8.09
C GLY A 21 -10.43 17.59 8.66
N PRO A 22 -10.53 16.66 9.62
CA PRO A 22 -9.39 15.93 10.14
C PRO A 22 -8.71 15.11 9.04
N LEU A 23 -7.39 15.14 9.01
CA LEU A 23 -6.57 14.34 8.10
C LEU A 23 -5.52 13.60 8.90
N GLU A 24 -5.48 12.29 8.75
CA GLU A 24 -4.45 11.44 9.30
C GLU A 24 -3.82 10.62 8.17
N ILE A 25 -2.51 10.65 8.07
CA ILE A 25 -1.76 9.94 7.04
C ILE A 25 -0.64 9.15 7.71
N LEU A 26 -0.54 7.87 7.37
CA LEU A 26 0.59 7.03 7.73
C LEU A 26 1.44 6.82 6.47
N GLN A 27 2.73 7.19 6.56
CA GLN A 27 3.67 6.98 5.48
C GLN A 27 4.72 5.96 5.90
N LEU A 28 4.75 4.84 5.17
CA LEU A 28 5.73 3.77 5.41
C LEU A 28 6.79 3.78 4.30
N TRP A 29 8.05 3.80 4.72
CA TRP A 29 9.19 3.66 3.81
C TRP A 29 9.82 2.28 3.98
N VAL A 30 9.88 1.54 2.88
CA VAL A 30 10.53 0.23 2.82
C VAL A 30 11.72 0.31 1.88
N ASN A 31 12.93 0.05 2.41
CA ASN A 31 14.14 0.08 1.63
C ASN A 31 14.26 -1.20 0.77
N LEU A 32 14.43 -1.03 -0.53
CA LEU A 32 14.68 -2.16 -1.42
C LEU A 32 16.09 -2.71 -1.24
N PRO A 33 16.27 -4.04 -1.33
CA PRO A 33 17.62 -4.63 -1.35
C PRO A 33 18.40 -4.15 -2.59
N ALA A 34 19.72 -4.18 -2.51
CA ALA A 34 20.60 -3.64 -3.55
C ALA A 34 20.23 -4.14 -4.97
N ARG A 35 19.94 -5.44 -5.10
CA ARG A 35 19.57 -6.06 -6.38
C ARG A 35 18.27 -5.51 -6.99
N ALA A 36 17.41 -4.87 -6.20
CA ALA A 36 16.11 -4.35 -6.63
C ALA A 36 16.04 -2.82 -6.66
N LYS A 37 17.12 -2.11 -6.29
CA LYS A 37 17.10 -0.64 -6.21
C LYS A 37 16.87 0.04 -7.55
N LEU A 38 17.33 -0.57 -8.64
CA LEU A 38 17.17 -0.03 -10.00
C LEU A 38 16.05 -0.69 -10.80
N THR A 39 15.14 -1.40 -10.11
CA THR A 39 13.96 -1.99 -10.76
C THR A 39 13.07 -0.91 -11.40
N GLU A 40 12.25 -1.31 -12.34
CA GLU A 40 11.28 -0.42 -12.98
C GLU A 40 10.36 0.20 -11.91
N PRO A 41 10.17 1.54 -11.93
CA PRO A 41 9.28 2.19 -10.99
C PRO A 41 7.82 1.77 -11.21
N ARG A 42 7.06 1.67 -10.13
CA ARG A 42 5.65 1.32 -10.21
C ARG A 42 4.86 2.09 -9.14
N TYR A 43 3.83 2.77 -9.58
CA TYR A 43 2.82 3.36 -8.72
C TYR A 43 1.54 2.52 -8.78
N VAL A 44 0.96 2.23 -7.62
CA VAL A 44 -0.32 1.54 -7.48
C VAL A 44 -1.16 2.34 -6.49
N GLY A 45 -2.24 2.93 -6.96
CA GLY A 45 -3.26 3.53 -6.11
C GLY A 45 -4.33 2.50 -5.79
N LEU A 46 -4.68 2.35 -4.53
CA LEU A 46 -5.76 1.47 -4.08
C LEU A 46 -6.72 2.25 -3.20
N GLN A 47 -7.99 1.95 -3.34
CA GLN A 47 -9.04 2.39 -2.42
C GLN A 47 -9.39 1.24 -1.46
N GLU A 48 -9.97 1.55 -0.32
CA GLU A 48 -10.31 0.56 0.71
C GLU A 48 -11.04 -0.68 0.15
N PRO A 49 -12.05 -0.56 -0.74
CA PRO A 49 -12.75 -1.73 -1.28
C PRO A 49 -11.88 -2.65 -2.15
N GLU A 50 -10.74 -2.16 -2.64
CA GLU A 50 -9.82 -2.92 -3.48
C GLU A 50 -8.80 -3.74 -2.67
N ILE A 51 -8.76 -3.52 -1.35
CA ILE A 51 -7.83 -4.21 -0.46
C ILE A 51 -8.53 -5.43 0.14
N PRO A 52 -8.03 -6.66 -0.13
CA PRO A 52 -8.62 -7.87 0.44
C PRO A 52 -8.64 -7.84 1.97
N VAL A 53 -9.77 -8.22 2.55
CA VAL A 53 -9.97 -8.29 4.00
C VAL A 53 -9.98 -9.73 4.45
N VAL A 54 -9.19 -10.03 5.47
CA VAL A 54 -9.15 -11.33 6.13
C VAL A 54 -9.77 -11.19 7.51
N ALA A 55 -10.79 -12.02 7.79
CA ALA A 55 -11.37 -12.11 9.12
C ALA A 55 -10.40 -12.85 10.05
N LEU A 56 -10.16 -12.29 11.22
CA LEU A 56 -9.31 -12.90 12.24
C LEU A 56 -10.16 -13.58 13.31
N PRO A 57 -9.64 -14.65 13.95
CA PRO A 57 -10.26 -15.21 15.15
C PRO A 57 -10.47 -14.12 16.22
N GLY A 58 -11.64 -14.08 16.83
CA GLY A 58 -11.98 -13.05 17.82
C GLY A 58 -12.58 -11.76 17.25
N GLY A 59 -12.93 -11.74 15.95
CA GLY A 59 -13.68 -10.63 15.33
C GLY A 59 -12.82 -9.49 14.77
N GLY A 60 -11.49 -9.62 14.79
CA GLY A 60 -10.59 -8.68 14.14
C GLY A 60 -10.62 -8.79 12.62
N ARG A 61 -10.16 -7.74 11.94
CA ARG A 61 -9.99 -7.71 10.48
C ARG A 61 -8.57 -7.29 10.14
N LEU A 62 -8.00 -7.93 9.12
CA LEU A 62 -6.70 -7.62 8.58
C LEU A 62 -6.89 -7.23 7.10
N GLN A 63 -6.40 -6.07 6.70
CA GLN A 63 -6.39 -5.64 5.31
C GLN A 63 -5.07 -6.04 4.65
N ALA A 64 -5.11 -7.01 3.73
CA ALA A 64 -3.93 -7.55 3.09
C ALA A 64 -3.47 -6.63 1.95
N VAL A 65 -2.52 -5.75 2.22
CA VAL A 65 -1.98 -4.83 1.22
C VAL A 65 -0.98 -5.54 0.33
N SER A 66 -0.01 -6.26 0.90
CA SER A 66 1.04 -6.94 0.15
C SER A 66 1.43 -8.26 0.85
N GLY A 67 1.92 -9.23 0.08
CA GLY A 67 2.27 -10.55 0.59
C GLY A 67 1.09 -11.49 0.68
N LYS A 68 1.21 -12.54 1.52
CA LYS A 68 0.15 -13.55 1.70
C LYS A 68 -0.18 -13.69 3.18
N TRP A 69 -1.43 -13.55 3.53
CA TRP A 69 -1.95 -13.56 4.89
C TRP A 69 -3.09 -14.56 5.03
N LEU A 70 -2.89 -15.60 5.85
CA LEU A 70 -3.90 -16.65 6.09
C LEU A 70 -4.53 -17.19 4.79
N GLY A 71 -3.68 -17.42 3.76
CA GLY A 71 -4.13 -17.91 2.46
C GLY A 71 -4.58 -16.85 1.46
N THR A 72 -4.83 -15.61 1.90
CA THR A 72 -5.25 -14.50 1.05
C THR A 72 -4.04 -13.72 0.55
N ALA A 73 -3.96 -13.50 -0.77
CA ALA A 73 -2.95 -12.65 -1.37
C ALA A 73 -3.32 -11.17 -1.19
N GLY A 74 -2.32 -10.34 -0.89
CA GLY A 74 -2.48 -8.89 -0.85
C GLY A 74 -2.73 -8.29 -2.23
N ALA A 75 -3.30 -7.10 -2.26
CA ALA A 75 -3.65 -6.39 -3.48
C ALA A 75 -2.42 -5.98 -4.32
N VAL A 76 -1.27 -5.82 -3.69
CA VAL A 76 -0.03 -5.37 -4.34
C VAL A 76 1.04 -6.44 -4.26
N THR A 77 1.75 -6.64 -5.37
CA THR A 77 2.96 -7.46 -5.39
C THR A 77 4.20 -6.58 -5.22
N SER A 78 4.98 -6.85 -4.17
CA SER A 78 6.26 -6.18 -3.93
C SER A 78 7.40 -6.89 -4.67
N PRO A 79 8.31 -6.17 -5.36
CA PRO A 79 9.49 -6.77 -5.99
C PRO A 79 10.50 -7.31 -4.98
N ALA A 80 10.37 -6.96 -3.71
CA ALA A 80 11.24 -7.39 -2.62
C ALA A 80 10.59 -8.41 -1.68
N GLY A 81 9.41 -8.93 -2.01
CA GLY A 81 8.70 -9.89 -1.17
C GLY A 81 8.21 -9.30 0.16
N VAL A 82 7.94 -8.00 0.20
CA VAL A 82 7.44 -7.33 1.42
C VAL A 82 6.00 -7.75 1.69
N ALA A 83 5.73 -8.14 2.94
CA ALA A 83 4.38 -8.37 3.43
C ALA A 83 3.95 -7.18 4.29
N LEU A 84 2.77 -6.64 4.01
CA LEU A 84 2.17 -5.50 4.69
C LEU A 84 0.67 -5.72 4.84
N ALA A 85 0.18 -5.51 6.04
CA ALA A 85 -1.24 -5.55 6.37
C ALA A 85 -1.59 -4.52 7.42
#